data_53010d4a954287783edf5d5fe1c6192a
#
_entry.id   53010d4a954287783edf5d5fe1c6192a
#
_cell.length_a   1.000
_cell.length_b   1.000
_cell.length_c   1.000
_cell.angle_alpha   90.00
_cell.angle_beta   90.00
_cell.angle_gamma   90.00
#
_symmetry.space_group_name_H-M   'P 1'
#
loop_
_entity.id
_entity.type
_entity.pdbx_description
1 polymer ?
#
loop_
_entity_poly.entity_id
_entity_poly.type
_entity_poly.pdbx_seq_one_letter_code
_entity_poly.pdbx_strand_id
1 'polypeptide(L)'
;MTIKLGALDFAAGGLSLEEGVATAEGLERMGINAIEISSGCSETGWAGAWPYAGVSRKRALEDKLFHRIFAKPVPEGHFLEETRRVRERVKCPVIAVGGLRTVETMESVIKGGIADFVSLNRPFVREPDLVRKIERGKRGVVDCTSCNICSGYAGLHGLQCWIKTNKDLLIHAWCRFTGQLH
;
A
#
# COMPACT_ATOMS: atom_id res chain seq x y z
N MET A 1 -7.35 15.27 -14.58
CA MET A 1 -7.20 15.24 -13.11
C MET A 1 -7.36 13.80 -12.64
N THR A 2 -6.47 13.31 -11.76
CA THR A 2 -6.55 11.95 -11.19
C THR A 2 -6.94 12.08 -9.72
N ILE A 3 -7.77 11.17 -9.22
CA ILE A 3 -8.19 11.14 -7.83
C ILE A 3 -7.86 9.76 -7.21
N LYS A 4 -7.53 9.75 -5.91
CA LYS A 4 -7.48 8.54 -5.10
C LYS A 4 -8.80 8.41 -4.34
N LEU A 5 -9.52 7.31 -4.57
CA LEU A 5 -10.83 7.03 -4.00
C LEU A 5 -10.72 5.88 -3.00
N GLY A 6 -11.23 6.09 -1.76
CA GLY A 6 -11.56 5.00 -0.86
C GLY A 6 -12.86 4.36 -1.31
N ALA A 7 -12.79 3.09 -1.73
CA ALA A 7 -13.96 2.40 -2.27
C ALA A 7 -14.74 1.61 -1.19
N LEU A 8 -14.12 1.34 -0.04
CA LEU A 8 -14.69 0.54 1.05
C LEU A 8 -13.96 0.86 2.37
N ASP A 9 -14.69 1.04 3.47
CA ASP A 9 -14.07 1.38 4.76
C ASP A 9 -13.75 0.18 5.65
N PHE A 10 -14.31 -0.97 5.42
CA PHE A 10 -14.23 -2.16 6.29
C PHE A 10 -14.71 -1.95 7.72
N ALA A 11 -15.45 -0.87 7.99
CA ALA A 11 -15.97 -0.51 9.30
C ALA A 11 -17.50 -0.60 9.32
N ALA A 12 -18.09 -0.95 10.46
CA ALA A 12 -19.54 -0.92 10.63
C ALA A 12 -20.05 0.53 10.52
N GLY A 13 -21.00 0.76 9.61
CA GLY A 13 -21.52 2.10 9.31
C GLY A 13 -20.58 2.97 8.46
N GLY A 14 -19.45 2.45 8.00
CA GLY A 14 -18.58 3.10 7.02
C GLY A 14 -19.06 2.91 5.59
N LEU A 15 -18.31 3.44 4.63
CA LEU A 15 -18.60 3.36 3.20
C LEU A 15 -18.67 1.90 2.74
N SER A 16 -19.78 1.51 2.14
CA SER A 16 -19.95 0.21 1.48
C SER A 16 -19.32 0.21 0.09
N LEU A 17 -19.02 -0.97 -0.44
CA LEU A 17 -18.45 -1.07 -1.79
C LEU A 17 -19.40 -0.55 -2.87
N GLU A 18 -20.71 -0.75 -2.70
CA GLU A 18 -21.74 -0.24 -3.61
C GLU A 18 -21.75 1.30 -3.65
N GLU A 19 -21.63 1.95 -2.51
CA GLU A 19 -21.53 3.42 -2.41
C GLU A 19 -20.20 3.92 -2.99
N GLY A 20 -19.08 3.20 -2.77
CA GLY A 20 -17.80 3.50 -3.37
C GLY A 20 -17.83 3.40 -4.89
N VAL A 21 -18.47 2.38 -5.44
CA VAL A 21 -18.68 2.23 -6.89
C VAL A 21 -19.56 3.35 -7.45
N ALA A 22 -20.67 3.67 -6.79
CA ALA A 22 -21.54 4.78 -7.20
C ALA A 22 -20.80 6.14 -7.17
N THR A 23 -19.91 6.31 -6.18
CA THR A 23 -19.03 7.50 -6.11
C THR A 23 -18.08 7.56 -7.29
N ALA A 24 -17.46 6.44 -7.68
CA ALA A 24 -16.59 6.37 -8.85
C ALA A 24 -17.32 6.74 -10.15
N GLU A 25 -18.54 6.23 -10.34
CA GLU A 25 -19.43 6.60 -11.48
C GLU A 25 -19.77 8.09 -11.47
N GLY A 26 -20.01 8.66 -10.27
CA GLY A 26 -20.25 10.09 -10.11
C GLY A 26 -19.06 10.95 -10.52
N LEU A 27 -17.86 10.56 -10.09
CA LEU A 27 -16.60 11.22 -10.44
C LEU A 27 -16.33 11.16 -11.94
N GLU A 28 -16.59 10.01 -12.57
CA GLU A 28 -16.46 9.89 -14.03
C GLU A 28 -17.40 10.86 -14.76
N ARG A 29 -18.68 10.95 -14.35
CA ARG A 29 -19.64 11.93 -14.94
C ARG A 29 -19.18 13.39 -14.76
N MET A 30 -18.41 13.67 -13.70
CA MET A 30 -17.81 14.99 -13.48
C MET A 30 -16.55 15.24 -14.29
N GLY A 31 -16.08 14.28 -15.08
CA GLY A 31 -14.94 14.43 -16.01
C GLY A 31 -13.57 14.11 -15.41
N ILE A 32 -13.51 13.24 -14.39
CA ILE A 32 -12.23 12.72 -13.88
C ILE A 32 -11.52 11.91 -14.97
N ASN A 33 -10.20 12.07 -15.08
CA ASN A 33 -9.39 11.39 -16.10
C ASN A 33 -8.88 10.02 -15.67
N ALA A 34 -8.74 9.74 -14.37
CA ALA A 34 -8.39 8.44 -13.83
C ALA A 34 -8.71 8.35 -12.34
N ILE A 35 -8.97 7.14 -11.85
CA ILE A 35 -9.29 6.86 -10.44
C ILE A 35 -8.33 5.80 -9.90
N GLU A 36 -7.57 6.13 -8.83
CA GLU A 36 -6.78 5.17 -8.07
C GLU A 36 -7.63 4.60 -6.94
N ILE A 37 -7.81 3.28 -6.89
CA ILE A 37 -8.68 2.62 -5.92
C ILE A 37 -7.90 2.25 -4.67
N SER A 38 -8.35 2.76 -3.54
CA SER A 38 -7.88 2.41 -2.19
C SER A 38 -9.06 1.92 -1.36
N SER A 39 -8.82 1.39 -0.18
CA SER A 39 -9.87 0.97 0.77
C SER A 39 -9.36 1.03 2.19
N GLY A 40 -10.30 1.05 3.15
CA GLY A 40 -10.04 1.14 4.57
C GLY A 40 -10.02 2.56 5.10
N CYS A 41 -10.33 2.68 6.39
CA CYS A 41 -10.27 3.93 7.14
C CYS A 41 -9.27 3.85 8.30
N SER A 42 -9.06 4.97 8.99
CA SER A 42 -8.13 5.04 10.13
C SER A 42 -8.49 4.10 11.28
N GLU A 43 -9.76 3.79 11.45
CA GLU A 43 -10.27 2.94 12.52
C GLU A 43 -10.02 1.45 12.28
N THR A 44 -10.06 1.02 11.02
CA THR A 44 -9.80 -0.38 10.65
C THR A 44 -8.33 -0.72 10.55
N GLY A 45 -7.46 0.25 10.54
CA GLY A 45 -6.03 0.20 10.84
C GLY A 45 -5.13 -0.65 9.95
N TRP A 46 -5.64 -1.61 9.18
CA TRP A 46 -4.80 -2.59 8.51
C TRP A 46 -4.80 -2.52 6.98
N ALA A 47 -5.80 -1.89 6.41
CA ALA A 47 -5.97 -1.84 4.96
C ALA A 47 -5.04 -0.83 4.26
N GLY A 48 -4.42 0.05 5.03
CA GLY A 48 -3.46 1.03 4.52
C GLY A 48 -2.02 0.68 4.87
N ALA A 49 -1.20 1.66 5.03
CA ALA A 49 0.09 1.52 5.65
C ALA A 49 -0.09 1.60 7.17
N TRP A 50 0.24 0.57 7.89
CA TRP A 50 0.37 0.72 9.33
C TRP A 50 1.55 1.66 9.62
N PRO A 51 1.34 2.80 10.29
CA PRO A 51 2.45 3.65 10.73
C PRO A 51 3.08 3.02 11.97
N TYR A 52 4.06 2.16 11.78
CA TYR A 52 4.68 1.45 12.92
C TYR A 52 5.94 2.01 13.43
N ALA A 53 6.42 3.07 12.90
CA ALA A 53 7.66 3.60 13.37
C ALA A 53 7.44 4.64 14.44
N GLY A 54 7.68 4.24 15.66
CA GLY A 54 8.40 5.08 16.59
C GLY A 54 7.76 6.35 17.11
N VAL A 55 6.41 6.42 17.20
CA VAL A 55 5.78 7.59 17.83
C VAL A 55 5.88 7.55 19.37
N SER A 56 6.09 6.38 19.97
CA SER A 56 6.52 6.26 21.37
C SER A 56 7.10 4.87 21.67
N ARG A 57 8.00 4.79 22.67
CA ARG A 57 8.57 3.52 23.16
C ARG A 57 7.50 2.51 23.59
N LYS A 58 6.43 2.98 24.17
CA LYS A 58 5.31 2.16 24.64
C LYS A 58 4.57 1.50 23.49
N ARG A 59 4.26 2.27 22.45
CA ARG A 59 3.55 1.80 21.27
C ARG A 59 4.39 0.83 20.43
N ALA A 60 5.71 1.02 20.36
CA ALA A 60 6.60 0.11 19.64
C ALA A 60 6.64 -1.30 20.23
N LEU A 61 6.49 -1.44 21.55
CA LEU A 61 6.44 -2.72 22.24
C LEU A 61 5.06 -3.40 22.06
N GLU A 62 3.99 -2.62 22.17
CA GLU A 62 2.61 -3.06 21.92
C GLU A 62 2.44 -3.54 20.50
N ASP A 63 2.94 -2.79 19.52
CA ASP A 63 2.89 -3.14 18.11
C ASP A 63 3.66 -4.44 17.81
N LYS A 64 4.85 -4.60 18.38
CA LYS A 64 5.67 -5.81 18.20
C LYS A 64 5.00 -7.05 18.78
N LEU A 65 4.37 -6.94 19.93
CA LEU A 65 3.66 -8.03 20.58
C LEU A 65 2.36 -8.35 19.85
N PHE A 66 1.60 -7.32 19.47
CA PHE A 66 0.36 -7.44 18.73
C PHE A 66 0.56 -8.09 17.36
N HIS A 67 1.58 -7.66 16.58
CA HIS A 67 1.88 -8.27 15.29
C HIS A 67 2.32 -9.71 15.38
N ARG A 68 3.09 -10.06 16.37
CA ARG A 68 3.54 -11.45 16.57
C ARG A 68 2.38 -12.40 16.90
N ILE A 69 1.33 -11.88 17.53
CA ILE A 69 0.22 -12.69 18.06
C ILE A 69 -1.03 -12.60 17.17
N PHE A 70 -1.31 -11.43 16.57
CA PHE A 70 -2.60 -11.16 15.94
C PHE A 70 -2.52 -10.75 14.47
N ALA A 71 -1.33 -10.41 13.93
CA ALA A 71 -1.25 -9.98 12.55
C ALA A 71 -1.42 -11.14 11.59
N LYS A 72 -2.54 -11.17 10.91
CA LYS A 72 -2.69 -12.00 9.72
C LYS A 72 -1.89 -11.33 8.59
N PRO A 73 -1.09 -12.11 7.82
CA PRO A 73 -0.42 -11.55 6.65
C PRO A 73 -1.47 -11.01 5.69
N VAL A 74 -1.33 -9.73 5.34
CA VAL A 74 -2.20 -9.10 4.34
C VAL A 74 -1.84 -9.70 2.98
N PRO A 75 -2.81 -10.26 2.24
CA PRO A 75 -2.54 -10.87 0.94
C PRO A 75 -2.03 -9.81 -0.05
N GLU A 76 -1.25 -10.26 -1.03
CA GLU A 76 -0.86 -9.41 -2.15
C GLU A 76 -2.11 -8.97 -2.92
N GLY A 77 -2.14 -7.69 -3.33
CA GLY A 77 -3.27 -7.16 -4.09
C GLY A 77 -4.59 -7.10 -3.30
N HIS A 78 -4.53 -6.79 -2.03
CA HIS A 78 -5.69 -6.82 -1.12
C HIS A 78 -6.83 -5.86 -1.46
N PHE A 79 -6.68 -4.96 -2.44
CA PHE A 79 -7.75 -4.10 -2.97
C PHE A 79 -8.15 -4.43 -4.41
N LEU A 80 -7.74 -5.58 -4.94
CA LEU A 80 -8.01 -5.94 -6.34
C LEU A 80 -9.49 -6.26 -6.57
N GLU A 81 -10.23 -6.73 -5.58
CA GLU A 81 -11.66 -6.97 -5.73
C GLU A 81 -12.43 -5.66 -5.87
N GLU A 82 -12.16 -4.68 -5.00
CA GLU A 82 -12.76 -3.35 -5.07
C GLU A 82 -12.37 -2.66 -6.39
N THR A 83 -11.11 -2.79 -6.78
CA THR A 83 -10.60 -2.26 -8.05
C THR A 83 -11.37 -2.84 -9.25
N ARG A 84 -11.56 -4.16 -9.28
CA ARG A 84 -12.32 -4.86 -10.32
C ARG A 84 -13.77 -4.38 -10.39
N ARG A 85 -14.45 -4.28 -9.25
CA ARG A 85 -15.84 -3.83 -9.16
C ARG A 85 -16.02 -2.40 -9.69
N VAL A 86 -15.08 -1.51 -9.36
CA VAL A 86 -15.08 -0.15 -9.93
C VAL A 86 -14.79 -0.20 -11.43
N ARG A 87 -13.77 -0.97 -11.88
CA ARG A 87 -13.38 -1.07 -13.29
C ARG A 87 -14.52 -1.56 -14.20
N GLU A 88 -15.38 -2.45 -13.69
CA GLU A 88 -16.56 -2.95 -14.41
C GLU A 88 -17.63 -1.87 -14.66
N ARG A 89 -17.62 -0.78 -13.91
CA ARG A 89 -18.67 0.24 -13.89
C ARG A 89 -18.25 1.58 -14.48
N VAL A 90 -16.95 1.85 -14.59
CA VAL A 90 -16.43 3.10 -15.17
C VAL A 90 -15.66 2.83 -16.46
N LYS A 91 -15.61 3.84 -17.34
CA LYS A 91 -14.85 3.81 -18.60
C LYS A 91 -13.50 4.52 -18.48
N CYS A 92 -13.39 5.47 -17.54
CA CYS A 92 -12.13 6.15 -17.29
C CYS A 92 -11.09 5.16 -16.76
N PRO A 93 -9.79 5.41 -17.00
CA PRO A 93 -8.71 4.57 -16.50
C PRO A 93 -8.77 4.35 -15.00
N VAL A 94 -8.59 3.09 -14.56
CA VAL A 94 -8.54 2.68 -13.17
C VAL A 94 -7.14 2.23 -12.81
N ILE A 95 -6.65 2.68 -11.66
CA ILE A 95 -5.32 2.41 -11.15
C ILE A 95 -5.43 1.52 -9.91
N ALA A 96 -4.84 0.33 -9.97
CA ALA A 96 -4.79 -0.59 -8.85
C ALA A 96 -3.66 -0.24 -7.88
N VAL A 97 -3.95 -0.19 -6.58
CA VAL A 97 -2.98 -0.06 -5.49
C VAL A 97 -3.28 -1.10 -4.43
N GLY A 98 -2.37 -1.33 -3.52
CA GLY A 98 -2.61 -2.19 -2.35
C GLY A 98 -1.79 -3.47 -2.36
N GLY A 99 -0.59 -3.40 -1.77
CA GLY A 99 0.24 -4.57 -1.49
C GLY A 99 0.78 -5.33 -2.69
N LEU A 100 0.78 -4.76 -3.89
CA LEU A 100 1.37 -5.37 -5.08
C LEU A 100 2.89 -5.51 -4.88
N ARG A 101 3.42 -6.72 -5.05
CA ARG A 101 4.82 -7.06 -4.74
C ARG A 101 5.52 -7.89 -5.79
N THR A 102 4.80 -8.68 -6.58
CA THR A 102 5.41 -9.49 -7.64
C THR A 102 5.12 -8.90 -8.99
N VAL A 103 6.09 -8.94 -9.88
CA VAL A 103 5.94 -8.45 -11.25
C VAL A 103 4.84 -9.22 -11.97
N GLU A 104 4.76 -10.52 -11.73
CA GLU A 104 3.76 -11.41 -12.31
C GLU A 104 2.33 -10.99 -11.90
N THR A 105 2.11 -10.64 -10.62
CA THR A 105 0.80 -10.13 -10.16
C THR A 105 0.48 -8.81 -10.83
N MET A 106 1.45 -7.86 -10.90
CA MET A 106 1.25 -6.59 -11.59
C MET A 106 0.86 -6.80 -13.06
N GLU A 107 1.55 -7.69 -13.78
CA GLU A 107 1.21 -8.02 -15.16
C GLU A 107 -0.16 -8.70 -15.27
N SER A 108 -0.52 -9.60 -14.34
CA SER A 108 -1.81 -10.27 -14.35
C SER A 108 -2.98 -9.32 -14.13
N VAL A 109 -2.81 -8.31 -13.28
CA VAL A 109 -3.80 -7.25 -13.04
C VAL A 109 -4.14 -6.51 -14.34
N ILE A 110 -3.10 -6.11 -15.09
CA ILE A 110 -3.28 -5.40 -16.36
C ILE A 110 -3.83 -6.34 -17.45
N LYS A 111 -3.21 -7.51 -17.64
CA LYS A 111 -3.64 -8.49 -18.67
C LYS A 111 -5.04 -9.02 -18.41
N GLY A 112 -5.42 -9.17 -17.14
CA GLY A 112 -6.77 -9.59 -16.73
C GLY A 112 -7.83 -8.50 -16.78
N GLY A 113 -7.47 -7.26 -17.16
CA GLY A 113 -8.41 -6.14 -17.26
C GLY A 113 -8.97 -5.68 -15.90
N ILE A 114 -8.31 -6.04 -14.80
CA ILE A 114 -8.72 -5.62 -13.45
C ILE A 114 -8.47 -4.12 -13.26
N ALA A 115 -7.37 -3.62 -13.84
CA ALA A 115 -7.05 -2.20 -13.89
C ALA A 115 -6.25 -1.86 -15.16
N ASP A 116 -6.18 -0.58 -15.49
CA ASP A 116 -5.40 -0.08 -16.63
C ASP A 116 -3.95 0.23 -16.23
N PHE A 117 -3.73 0.55 -14.96
CA PHE A 117 -2.41 0.84 -14.38
C PHE A 117 -2.26 0.23 -12.99
N VAL A 118 -1.02 0.06 -12.55
CA VAL A 118 -0.67 -0.28 -11.17
C VAL A 118 0.09 0.86 -10.51
N SER A 119 -0.20 1.10 -9.23
CA SER A 119 0.45 2.12 -8.42
C SER A 119 1.20 1.47 -7.26
N LEU A 120 2.45 1.89 -7.06
CA LEU A 120 3.33 1.40 -6.02
C LEU A 120 3.90 2.57 -5.24
N ASN A 121 3.93 2.49 -3.91
CA ASN A 121 4.55 3.49 -3.06
C ASN A 121 5.90 2.97 -2.52
N ARG A 122 5.86 2.13 -1.50
CA ARG A 122 7.04 1.63 -0.80
C ARG A 122 8.07 0.90 -1.69
N PRO A 123 7.67 0.13 -2.72
CA PRO A 123 8.63 -0.41 -3.68
C PRO A 123 9.47 0.66 -4.34
N PHE A 124 8.90 1.78 -4.77
CA PHE A 124 9.67 2.89 -5.37
C PHE A 124 10.57 3.63 -4.38
N VAL A 125 10.19 3.69 -3.09
CA VAL A 125 11.09 4.21 -2.05
C VAL A 125 12.33 3.33 -1.88
N ARG A 126 12.17 2.01 -2.06
CA ARG A 126 13.27 1.04 -1.98
C ARG A 126 14.08 0.97 -3.28
N GLU A 127 13.39 0.97 -4.41
CA GLU A 127 13.92 0.78 -5.76
C GLU A 127 13.36 1.89 -6.68
N PRO A 128 13.94 3.11 -6.66
CA PRO A 128 13.47 4.19 -7.54
C PRO A 128 13.56 3.85 -9.03
N ASP A 129 14.42 2.91 -9.39
CA ASP A 129 14.67 2.41 -10.74
C ASP A 129 13.88 1.12 -11.07
N LEU A 130 12.88 0.76 -10.26
CA LEU A 130 12.14 -0.50 -10.38
C LEU A 130 11.57 -0.72 -11.78
N VAL A 131 10.98 0.30 -12.41
CA VAL A 131 10.42 0.19 -13.77
C VAL A 131 11.51 -0.20 -14.76
N ARG A 132 12.67 0.46 -14.72
CA ARG A 132 13.81 0.13 -15.57
C ARG A 132 14.33 -1.29 -15.34
N LYS A 133 14.31 -1.76 -14.10
CA LYS A 133 14.67 -3.15 -13.77
C LYS A 133 13.70 -4.14 -14.38
N ILE A 134 12.40 -3.87 -14.33
CA ILE A 134 11.35 -4.70 -14.95
C ILE A 134 11.54 -4.73 -16.47
N GLU A 135 11.76 -3.59 -17.11
CA GLU A 135 12.07 -3.49 -18.54
C GLU A 135 13.31 -4.31 -18.92
N ARG A 136 14.32 -4.37 -18.06
CA ARG A 136 15.54 -5.17 -18.23
C ARG A 136 15.38 -6.64 -17.85
N GLY A 137 14.17 -7.08 -17.54
CA GLY A 137 13.86 -8.48 -17.27
C GLY A 137 13.75 -8.89 -15.80
N LYS A 138 13.72 -7.93 -14.85
CA LYS A 138 13.41 -8.27 -13.44
C LYS A 138 12.05 -8.96 -13.38
N ARG A 139 11.99 -10.08 -12.68
CA ARG A 139 10.80 -10.87 -12.38
C ARG A 139 10.73 -11.15 -10.89
N GLY A 140 9.61 -11.71 -10.45
CA GLY A 140 9.39 -12.08 -9.05
C GLY A 140 9.16 -10.89 -8.13
N VAL A 141 9.55 -11.07 -6.88
CA VAL A 141 9.25 -10.13 -5.80
C VAL A 141 10.13 -8.88 -5.89
N VAL A 142 9.55 -7.70 -5.64
CA VAL A 142 10.28 -6.44 -5.45
C VAL A 142 11.10 -6.47 -4.16
N ASP A 143 12.17 -5.68 -4.07
CA ASP A 143 13.09 -5.71 -2.92
C ASP A 143 12.51 -5.09 -1.62
N CYS A 144 11.34 -4.46 -1.70
CA CYS A 144 10.65 -3.88 -0.55
C CYS A 144 10.09 -4.98 0.36
N THR A 145 10.54 -5.06 1.60
CA THR A 145 10.10 -6.05 2.60
C THR A 145 8.80 -5.68 3.32
N SER A 146 8.20 -4.52 2.99
CA SER A 146 7.00 -3.97 3.62
C SER A 146 7.12 -3.77 5.14
N CYS A 147 8.31 -3.50 5.64
CA CYS A 147 8.57 -3.23 7.06
C CYS A 147 7.97 -1.93 7.59
N ASN A 148 7.43 -1.08 6.72
CA ASN A 148 6.80 0.22 7.02
C ASN A 148 7.69 1.29 7.70
N ILE A 149 8.97 1.04 7.88
CA ILE A 149 9.90 1.96 8.54
C ILE A 149 9.96 3.30 7.79
N CYS A 150 9.98 3.29 6.46
CA CYS A 150 9.95 4.51 5.66
C CYS A 150 8.68 5.35 5.90
N SER A 151 7.53 4.71 6.08
CA SER A 151 6.27 5.43 6.38
C SER A 151 6.26 6.01 7.79
N GLY A 152 6.84 5.31 8.75
CA GLY A 152 6.90 5.79 10.13
C GLY A 152 7.86 6.98 10.34
N TYR A 153 8.87 7.10 9.50
CA TYR A 153 9.78 8.26 9.52
C TYR A 153 9.33 9.40 8.58
N ALA A 154 8.30 9.18 7.77
CA ALA A 154 7.77 10.23 6.92
C ALA A 154 7.29 11.43 7.77
N GLY A 155 7.79 12.60 7.45
CA GLY A 155 7.52 13.83 8.21
C GLY A 155 8.53 14.15 9.34
N LEU A 156 9.31 13.18 9.78
CA LEU A 156 10.41 13.41 10.74
C LEU A 156 11.77 13.49 10.04
N HIS A 157 11.93 12.70 8.99
CA HIS A 157 13.14 12.62 8.18
C HIS A 157 12.78 12.59 6.69
N GLY A 158 13.78 12.74 5.81
CA GLY A 158 13.59 12.59 4.37
C GLY A 158 13.06 11.20 4.01
N LEU A 159 12.16 11.13 3.03
CA LEU A 159 11.58 9.87 2.58
C LEU A 159 12.64 9.01 1.91
N GLN A 160 13.01 7.90 2.54
CA GLN A 160 13.98 6.93 2.01
C GLN A 160 13.73 5.54 2.60
N CYS A 161 14.31 4.53 1.96
CA CYS A 161 14.36 3.19 2.53
C CYS A 161 15.52 3.09 3.54
N TRP A 162 15.18 2.86 4.78
CA TRP A 162 16.15 2.73 5.88
C TRP A 162 16.73 1.31 6.01
N ILE A 163 16.09 0.32 5.39
CA ILE A 163 16.50 -1.08 5.42
C ILE A 163 16.97 -1.50 4.03
N LYS A 164 18.26 -1.36 3.76
CA LYS A 164 18.86 -1.77 2.47
C LYS A 164 19.53 -3.13 2.52
N THR A 165 19.95 -3.54 3.70
CA THR A 165 20.63 -4.82 3.96
C THR A 165 20.07 -5.49 5.20
N ASN A 166 20.37 -6.79 5.40
CA ASN A 166 20.03 -7.50 6.64
C ASN A 166 20.73 -6.88 7.85
N LYS A 167 21.91 -6.29 7.65
CA LYS A 167 22.64 -5.56 8.69
C LYS A 167 21.86 -4.33 9.15
N ASP A 168 21.31 -3.56 8.21
CA ASP A 168 20.48 -2.40 8.55
C ASP A 168 19.24 -2.81 9.36
N LEU A 169 18.63 -3.95 9.01
CA LEU A 169 17.50 -4.49 9.76
C LEU A 169 17.89 -4.82 11.21
N LEU A 170 19.05 -5.44 11.42
CA LEU A 170 19.54 -5.76 12.76
C LEU A 170 19.89 -4.49 13.56
N ILE A 171 20.55 -3.52 12.94
CA ILE A 171 20.86 -2.21 13.55
C ILE A 171 19.56 -1.51 13.92
N HIS A 172 18.58 -1.47 13.02
CA HIS A 172 17.30 -0.85 13.31
C HIS A 172 16.55 -1.54 14.45
N ALA A 173 16.54 -2.87 14.47
CA ALA A 173 15.95 -3.64 15.57
C ALA A 173 16.66 -3.35 16.91
N TRP A 174 17.98 -3.28 16.91
CA TRP A 174 18.79 -2.91 18.07
C TRP A 174 18.47 -1.49 18.55
N CYS A 175 18.49 -0.50 17.65
CA CYS A 175 18.18 0.88 17.99
C CYS A 175 16.75 1.03 18.56
N ARG A 176 15.78 0.28 18.04
CA ARG A 176 14.42 0.24 18.61
C ARG A 176 14.40 -0.35 20.00
N PHE A 177 15.16 -1.43 20.22
CA PHE A 177 15.23 -2.10 21.52
C PHE A 177 15.89 -1.21 22.58
N THR A 178 16.98 -0.51 22.23
CA THR A 178 17.74 0.36 23.14
C THR A 178 17.17 1.77 23.26
N GLY A 179 16.17 2.12 22.44
CA GLY A 179 15.58 3.45 22.43
C GLY A 179 16.47 4.54 21.83
N GLN A 180 17.46 4.16 21.03
CA GLN A 180 18.40 5.08 20.33
C GLN A 180 17.89 5.57 18.98
N LEU A 181 16.62 5.31 18.63
CA LEU A 181 16.00 5.90 17.46
C LEU A 181 15.56 7.32 17.80
N HIS A 182 16.27 8.28 17.23
CA HIS A 182 15.90 9.71 17.23
C HIS A 182 15.30 10.07 15.90
#